data_11b954396646ba1cb4b9da0b0b079e19
#
_entry.id   11b954396646ba1cb4b9da0b0b079e19
#
_cell.length_a   1.000
_cell.length_b   1.000
_cell.length_c   1.000
_cell.angle_alpha   90.00
_cell.angle_beta   90.00
_cell.angle_gamma   90.00
#
_symmetry.space_group_name_H-M   'P 1'
#
loop_
_entity.id
_entity.type
_entity.pdbx_description
1 polymer ?
#
loop_
_entity_poly.entity_id
_entity_poly.type
_entity_poly.pdbx_seq_one_letter_code
_entity_poly.pdbx_strand_id
1 'polypeptide(L)'
;GDVYKRQVSIALVNGGKGDGATALTVSGSILDPTKITAADIVGGVNAATGAETGLEVVRQVFPKLGMVPGILLAPRFSKDPMVCAALQAKCRKINGVFDAVCFVDIDSSASGARKYTDVANQKVKQGATSREAYGLWLYGKIGSTIYSGSSLAAAAAVYNDSLYNDTPNASPSNVSVPISSACLEDGTEVLMDQEQGNVLNEQGVATFIRSGDFVVWGNETCCYPKNTDPKDAFLCVRRFFNHSWTSFVLDNMSKLDKPMNKKRLQSIIDSENMKGSVYVSTEVCASYSMKADPDRNTTAELVAGHYSFYQFCTPFPPFKQINNTMEYEAGALTSALSL
;
A
#
# COMPACT_ATOMS: atom_id res chain seq x y z
N GLY A 1 0.83 -16.88 -14.60
CA GLY A 1 0.99 -17.34 -15.98
C GLY A 1 2.10 -18.35 -16.07
N ASP A 2 1.80 -19.46 -16.65
CA ASP A 2 2.58 -20.66 -16.77
C ASP A 2 4.02 -20.38 -17.26
N VAL A 3 5.02 -20.59 -16.43
CA VAL A 3 6.44 -20.39 -16.74
C VAL A 3 6.90 -21.31 -17.88
N TYR A 4 6.16 -22.37 -18.16
CA TYR A 4 6.46 -23.38 -19.18
C TYR A 4 6.00 -23.04 -20.61
N LYS A 5 5.29 -21.92 -20.83
CA LYS A 5 4.80 -21.52 -22.15
C LYS A 5 5.67 -20.51 -22.90
N ARG A 6 6.94 -20.37 -22.54
CA ARG A 6 7.92 -19.60 -23.31
C ARG A 6 8.58 -20.48 -24.37
N GLN A 7 7.81 -21.19 -25.17
CA GLN A 7 8.30 -21.89 -26.35
C GLN A 7 8.21 -20.97 -27.56
N VAL A 8 9.33 -20.78 -28.26
CA VAL A 8 9.33 -20.17 -29.57
C VAL A 8 9.18 -21.32 -30.56
N SER A 9 8.05 -21.37 -31.23
CA SER A 9 7.86 -22.32 -32.33
C SER A 9 8.39 -21.69 -33.62
N ILE A 10 9.33 -22.37 -34.26
CA ILE A 10 9.88 -21.95 -35.55
C ILE A 10 9.32 -22.93 -36.61
N ALA A 11 8.57 -22.40 -37.53
CA ALA A 11 8.09 -23.16 -38.69
C ALA A 11 8.89 -22.73 -39.92
N LEU A 12 9.40 -23.69 -40.66
CA LEU A 12 9.99 -23.42 -41.96
C LEU A 12 8.88 -23.16 -42.98
N VAL A 13 9.05 -22.12 -43.78
CA VAL A 13 8.15 -21.81 -44.87
C VAL A 13 8.51 -22.72 -46.04
N ASN A 14 7.53 -23.49 -46.54
CA ASN A 14 7.71 -24.38 -47.68
C ASN A 14 8.20 -23.59 -48.91
N GLY A 15 9.30 -24.02 -49.52
CA GLY A 15 9.95 -23.28 -50.62
C GLY A 15 10.84 -22.09 -50.16
N GLY A 16 11.00 -21.86 -48.84
CA GLY A 16 11.90 -20.85 -48.29
C GLY A 16 13.37 -21.30 -48.26
N LYS A 17 14.29 -20.39 -47.97
CA LYS A 17 15.76 -20.68 -47.93
C LYS A 17 16.17 -21.78 -46.92
N GLY A 18 15.32 -22.12 -45.96
CA GLY A 18 15.52 -23.17 -45.00
C GLY A 18 14.83 -24.49 -45.32
N ASP A 19 14.15 -24.56 -46.47
CA ASP A 19 13.43 -25.76 -46.89
C ASP A 19 14.41 -26.89 -47.17
N GLY A 20 14.17 -28.06 -46.55
CA GLY A 20 15.12 -29.20 -46.60
C GLY A 20 16.29 -29.14 -45.60
N ALA A 21 16.38 -28.14 -44.75
CA ALA A 21 17.43 -28.07 -43.75
C ALA A 21 17.29 -29.19 -42.69
N THR A 22 18.34 -29.93 -42.47
CA THR A 22 18.42 -31.02 -41.47
C THR A 22 18.73 -30.50 -40.04
N ALA A 23 19.20 -29.26 -39.92
CA ALA A 23 19.49 -28.58 -38.65
C ALA A 23 19.29 -27.09 -38.78
N LEU A 24 18.76 -26.47 -37.72
CA LEU A 24 18.59 -25.03 -37.63
C LEU A 24 19.30 -24.53 -36.36
N THR A 25 20.10 -23.48 -36.50
CA THR A 25 20.67 -22.77 -35.37
C THR A 25 19.86 -21.48 -35.17
N VAL A 26 19.28 -21.31 -34.01
CA VAL A 26 18.55 -20.10 -33.63
C VAL A 26 19.35 -19.37 -32.56
N SER A 27 19.63 -18.10 -32.81
CA SER A 27 20.21 -17.20 -31.82
C SER A 27 19.21 -16.13 -31.45
N GLY A 28 19.10 -15.80 -30.20
CA GLY A 28 18.21 -14.75 -29.69
C GLY A 28 18.66 -14.27 -28.35
N SER A 29 18.14 -13.11 -27.96
CA SER A 29 18.35 -12.57 -26.60
C SER A 29 17.09 -12.78 -25.79
N ILE A 30 17.25 -13.27 -24.57
CA ILE A 30 16.16 -13.37 -23.59
C ILE A 30 16.44 -12.39 -22.45
N LEU A 31 15.37 -11.87 -21.85
CA LEU A 31 15.51 -11.08 -20.63
C LEU A 31 16.06 -11.98 -19.52
N ASP A 32 17.17 -11.57 -18.91
CA ASP A 32 17.75 -12.22 -17.74
C ASP A 32 17.33 -11.43 -16.48
N PRO A 33 16.35 -11.90 -15.71
CA PRO A 33 15.86 -11.19 -14.53
C PRO A 33 16.89 -11.10 -13.40
N THR A 34 17.97 -11.90 -13.45
CA THR A 34 19.02 -11.88 -12.43
C THR A 34 19.96 -10.69 -12.58
N LYS A 35 19.94 -10.03 -13.73
CA LYS A 35 20.75 -8.83 -14.02
C LYS A 35 20.07 -7.52 -13.65
N ILE A 36 18.81 -7.56 -13.23
CA ILE A 36 18.11 -6.37 -12.77
C ILE A 36 18.71 -5.93 -11.43
N THR A 37 19.11 -4.67 -11.36
CA THR A 37 19.73 -4.06 -10.17
C THR A 37 18.77 -3.10 -9.45
N ALA A 38 19.13 -2.72 -8.23
CA ALA A 38 18.40 -1.67 -7.50
C ALA A 38 18.36 -0.35 -8.29
N ALA A 39 19.42 0.00 -9.00
CA ALA A 39 19.48 1.18 -9.84
C ALA A 39 18.47 1.14 -11.01
N ASP A 40 18.25 -0.02 -11.61
CA ASP A 40 17.24 -0.19 -12.68
C ASP A 40 15.82 -0.01 -12.14
N ILE A 41 15.56 -0.45 -10.91
CA ILE A 41 14.26 -0.26 -10.25
C ILE A 41 14.03 1.20 -9.90
N VAL A 42 15.01 1.89 -9.33
CA VAL A 42 14.92 3.33 -9.05
C VAL A 42 14.73 4.11 -10.36
N GLY A 43 15.50 3.72 -11.38
CA GLY A 43 15.42 4.34 -12.70
C GLY A 43 15.88 5.79 -12.72
N GLY A 44 15.34 6.53 -13.66
CA GLY A 44 15.67 7.93 -13.85
C GLY A 44 15.06 8.47 -15.13
N VAL A 45 15.40 9.72 -15.44
CA VAL A 45 15.02 10.40 -16.69
C VAL A 45 16.26 10.56 -17.55
N ASN A 46 16.24 10.02 -18.75
CA ASN A 46 17.31 10.21 -19.71
C ASN A 46 17.31 11.69 -20.17
N ALA A 47 18.38 12.42 -19.89
CA ALA A 47 18.47 13.86 -20.18
C ALA A 47 18.41 14.18 -21.69
N ALA A 48 18.86 13.26 -22.57
CA ALA A 48 18.88 13.51 -24.02
C ALA A 48 17.53 13.18 -24.67
N THR A 49 16.81 12.17 -24.20
CA THR A 49 15.58 11.69 -24.83
C THR A 49 14.32 12.00 -24.03
N GLY A 50 14.44 12.40 -22.76
CA GLY A 50 13.32 12.54 -21.82
C GLY A 50 12.69 11.20 -21.42
N ALA A 51 13.26 10.06 -21.81
CA ALA A 51 12.72 8.75 -21.50
C ALA A 51 12.84 8.44 -20.00
N GLU A 52 11.76 7.98 -19.41
CA GLU A 52 11.66 7.61 -18.00
C GLU A 52 11.78 6.10 -17.84
N THR A 53 12.50 5.67 -16.80
CA THR A 53 12.72 4.27 -16.47
C THR A 53 12.49 4.03 -14.98
N GLY A 54 12.26 2.75 -14.60
CA GLY A 54 12.07 2.35 -13.21
C GLY A 54 10.88 3.07 -12.56
N LEU A 55 11.04 3.51 -11.32
CA LEU A 55 9.99 4.17 -10.55
C LEU A 55 9.54 5.53 -11.11
N GLU A 56 10.34 6.17 -12.00
CA GLU A 56 9.90 7.41 -12.65
C GLU A 56 8.68 7.21 -13.53
N VAL A 57 8.47 6.01 -14.08
CA VAL A 57 7.33 5.67 -14.94
C VAL A 57 5.98 5.79 -14.21
N VAL A 58 5.97 5.78 -12.87
CA VAL A 58 4.74 5.94 -12.07
C VAL A 58 3.95 7.20 -12.47
N ARG A 59 4.64 8.30 -12.78
CA ARG A 59 3.99 9.54 -13.23
C ARG A 59 3.25 9.42 -14.57
N GLN A 60 3.53 8.39 -15.38
CA GLN A 60 2.85 8.15 -16.65
C GLN A 60 1.53 7.40 -16.52
N VAL A 61 1.26 6.80 -15.35
CA VAL A 61 0.06 5.97 -15.15
C VAL A 61 -1.21 6.79 -15.34
N PHE A 62 -1.33 7.91 -14.66
CA PHE A 62 -2.52 8.76 -14.77
C PHE A 62 -2.70 9.34 -16.19
N PRO A 63 -1.71 9.98 -16.83
CA PRO A 63 -1.87 10.52 -18.18
C PRO A 63 -2.18 9.46 -19.25
N LYS A 64 -1.67 8.23 -19.10
CA LYS A 64 -1.87 7.16 -20.09
C LYS A 64 -3.11 6.33 -19.86
N LEU A 65 -3.45 6.06 -18.61
CA LEU A 65 -4.48 5.08 -18.23
C LEU A 65 -5.68 5.71 -17.52
N GLY A 66 -5.61 6.98 -17.14
CA GLY A 66 -6.65 7.65 -16.34
C GLY A 66 -6.78 7.12 -14.92
N MET A 67 -5.83 6.29 -14.46
CA MET A 67 -5.86 5.69 -13.13
C MET A 67 -4.79 6.32 -12.23
N VAL A 68 -5.13 6.53 -10.96
CA VAL A 68 -4.19 7.03 -9.96
C VAL A 68 -3.62 5.86 -9.17
N PRO A 69 -2.29 5.69 -9.10
CA PRO A 69 -1.67 4.65 -8.28
C PRO A 69 -1.96 4.86 -6.80
N GLY A 70 -2.54 3.87 -6.12
CA GLY A 70 -2.81 3.92 -4.68
C GLY A 70 -1.76 3.20 -3.83
N ILE A 71 -1.16 2.13 -4.38
CA ILE A 71 -0.13 1.33 -3.73
C ILE A 71 1.03 1.14 -4.70
N LEU A 72 2.26 1.38 -4.24
CA LEU A 72 3.49 1.12 -4.97
C LEU A 72 4.25 -0.07 -4.38
N LEU A 73 4.78 -0.93 -5.25
CA LEU A 73 5.51 -2.13 -4.87
C LEU A 73 6.80 -2.26 -5.67
N ALA A 74 7.86 -2.75 -5.02
CA ALA A 74 9.06 -3.25 -5.67
C ALA A 74 9.48 -4.58 -5.01
N PRO A 75 8.75 -5.67 -5.25
CA PRO A 75 8.98 -6.96 -4.62
C PRO A 75 10.43 -7.42 -4.81
N ARG A 76 11.04 -8.00 -3.77
CA ARG A 76 12.46 -8.40 -3.71
C ARG A 76 13.46 -7.26 -3.64
N PHE A 77 13.16 -6.07 -4.20
CA PHE A 77 14.08 -4.93 -4.24
C PHE A 77 13.80 -3.92 -3.14
N SER A 78 12.58 -3.85 -2.60
CA SER A 78 12.19 -2.89 -1.56
C SER A 78 13.01 -2.99 -0.26
N LYS A 79 13.68 -4.13 -0.03
CA LYS A 79 14.63 -4.33 1.08
C LYS A 79 15.95 -3.55 0.92
N ASP A 80 16.30 -3.15 -0.30
CA ASP A 80 17.46 -2.30 -0.56
C ASP A 80 17.16 -0.87 -0.09
N PRO A 81 18.05 -0.22 0.70
CA PRO A 81 17.82 1.14 1.24
C PRO A 81 17.56 2.19 0.15
N MET A 82 18.24 2.09 -1.01
CA MET A 82 18.08 3.04 -2.11
C MET A 82 16.68 2.90 -2.74
N VAL A 83 16.23 1.67 -2.99
CA VAL A 83 14.90 1.39 -3.53
C VAL A 83 13.81 1.77 -2.51
N CYS A 84 14.01 1.44 -1.24
CA CYS A 84 13.08 1.79 -0.16
C CYS A 84 12.90 3.31 -0.06
N ALA A 85 13.98 4.08 -0.09
CA ALA A 85 13.92 5.53 -0.07
C ALA A 85 13.23 6.10 -1.31
N ALA A 86 13.53 5.55 -2.50
CA ALA A 86 12.91 5.97 -3.76
C ALA A 86 11.40 5.69 -3.78
N LEU A 87 10.96 4.50 -3.33
CA LEU A 87 9.53 4.16 -3.20
C LEU A 87 8.80 5.14 -2.30
N GLN A 88 9.33 5.41 -1.11
CA GLN A 88 8.73 6.36 -0.16
C GLN A 88 8.63 7.78 -0.75
N ALA A 89 9.68 8.22 -1.47
CA ALA A 89 9.67 9.52 -2.12
C ALA A 89 8.65 9.61 -3.26
N LYS A 90 8.51 8.54 -4.06
CA LYS A 90 7.56 8.48 -5.19
C LYS A 90 6.10 8.35 -4.76
N CYS A 91 5.81 7.98 -3.52
CA CYS A 91 4.45 7.99 -2.98
C CYS A 91 3.88 9.39 -2.77
N ARG A 92 4.72 10.44 -2.83
CA ARG A 92 4.31 11.82 -2.56
C ARG A 92 4.18 12.61 -3.84
N LYS A 93 3.07 13.32 -3.98
CA LYS A 93 2.79 14.26 -5.08
C LYS A 93 3.03 13.67 -6.47
N ILE A 94 2.57 12.45 -6.71
CA ILE A 94 2.52 11.88 -8.05
C ILE A 94 1.76 12.85 -8.96
N ASN A 95 2.33 13.19 -10.11
CA ASN A 95 1.81 14.24 -11.01
C ASN A 95 1.56 15.60 -10.31
N GLY A 96 2.26 15.86 -9.20
CA GLY A 96 2.16 17.11 -8.43
C GLY A 96 1.02 17.15 -7.41
N VAL A 97 0.06 16.23 -7.45
CA VAL A 97 -1.18 16.30 -6.67
C VAL A 97 -1.58 15.03 -5.95
N PHE A 98 -1.24 13.83 -6.44
CA PHE A 98 -1.71 12.57 -5.87
C PHE A 98 -0.72 11.98 -4.87
N ASP A 99 -1.25 11.35 -3.84
CA ASP A 99 -0.47 10.62 -2.84
C ASP A 99 -0.82 9.12 -2.87
N ALA A 100 0.19 8.28 -2.65
CA ALA A 100 0.07 6.83 -2.56
C ALA A 100 0.71 6.32 -1.26
N VAL A 101 0.66 5.03 -1.04
CA VAL A 101 1.46 4.32 -0.05
C VAL A 101 2.36 3.30 -0.76
N CYS A 102 3.44 2.88 -0.12
CA CYS A 102 4.26 1.78 -0.61
C CYS A 102 4.31 0.66 0.42
N PHE A 103 4.29 -0.58 -0.05
CA PHE A 103 4.52 -1.73 0.80
C PHE A 103 5.95 -2.21 0.56
N VAL A 104 6.70 -2.38 1.64
CA VAL A 104 8.14 -2.68 1.59
C VAL A 104 8.45 -3.92 2.41
N ASP A 105 9.30 -4.79 1.87
CA ASP A 105 9.80 -5.94 2.58
C ASP A 105 10.96 -5.50 3.48
N ILE A 106 10.95 -5.87 4.75
CA ILE A 106 12.10 -5.70 5.65
C ILE A 106 13.07 -6.84 5.39
N ASP A 107 14.32 -6.51 5.16
CA ASP A 107 15.35 -7.49 4.77
C ASP A 107 15.45 -8.63 5.77
N SER A 108 15.16 -9.84 5.29
CA SER A 108 15.28 -11.10 6.03
C SER A 108 16.35 -12.06 5.43
N SER A 109 17.23 -11.53 4.56
CA SER A 109 18.35 -12.26 3.98
C SER A 109 19.38 -12.65 5.05
N ALA A 110 20.44 -13.34 4.65
CA ALA A 110 21.53 -13.71 5.54
C ALA A 110 22.22 -12.53 6.24
N SER A 111 22.17 -11.33 5.63
CA SER A 111 22.70 -10.07 6.18
C SER A 111 21.64 -9.20 6.87
N GLY A 112 20.38 -9.59 6.79
CA GLY A 112 19.24 -8.88 7.35
C GLY A 112 18.77 -9.43 8.70
N ALA A 113 17.51 -9.10 9.05
CA ALA A 113 16.88 -9.57 10.28
C ALA A 113 16.36 -11.01 10.10
N ARG A 114 17.04 -11.96 10.73
CA ARG A 114 16.62 -13.37 10.73
C ARG A 114 15.75 -13.74 11.93
N LYS A 115 15.69 -12.87 12.93
CA LYS A 115 14.86 -13.01 14.13
C LYS A 115 13.97 -11.80 14.28
N TYR A 116 12.77 -11.97 14.82
CA TYR A 116 11.83 -10.87 15.06
C TYR A 116 12.43 -9.76 15.94
N THR A 117 13.35 -10.08 16.85
CA THR A 117 14.05 -9.11 17.71
C THR A 117 14.95 -8.13 16.97
N ASP A 118 15.42 -8.51 15.78
CA ASP A 118 16.38 -7.73 14.99
C ASP A 118 15.67 -6.81 13.97
N VAL A 119 14.38 -7.02 13.76
CA VAL A 119 13.60 -6.36 12.71
C VAL A 119 13.50 -4.85 12.89
N ALA A 120 13.36 -4.36 14.13
CA ALA A 120 13.34 -2.93 14.42
C ALA A 120 14.61 -2.21 13.96
N ASN A 121 15.76 -2.79 14.24
CA ASN A 121 17.06 -2.26 13.81
C ASN A 121 17.21 -2.32 12.29
N GLN A 122 16.79 -3.43 11.67
CA GLN A 122 16.88 -3.60 10.22
C GLN A 122 15.96 -2.60 9.49
N LYS A 123 14.75 -2.37 9.99
CA LYS A 123 13.83 -1.33 9.49
C LYS A 123 14.51 0.05 9.46
N VAL A 124 15.16 0.44 10.55
CA VAL A 124 15.87 1.73 10.64
C VAL A 124 17.04 1.77 9.68
N LYS A 125 17.85 0.72 9.61
CA LYS A 125 19.00 0.59 8.71
C LYS A 125 18.57 0.70 7.24
N GLN A 126 17.43 0.13 6.88
CA GLN A 126 16.85 0.19 5.54
C GLN A 126 16.22 1.55 5.23
N GLY A 127 15.97 2.40 6.24
CA GLY A 127 15.30 3.69 6.08
C GLY A 127 13.79 3.60 5.86
N ALA A 128 13.16 2.48 6.21
CA ALA A 128 11.70 2.31 6.16
C ALA A 128 11.06 3.02 7.37
N THR A 129 10.91 4.34 7.33
CA THR A 129 10.46 5.14 8.48
C THR A 129 9.38 6.16 8.14
N SER A 130 8.89 6.16 6.92
CA SER A 130 7.90 7.11 6.42
C SER A 130 6.47 6.65 6.75
N ARG A 131 5.54 7.59 6.83
CA ARG A 131 4.11 7.35 6.94
C ARG A 131 3.50 6.78 5.64
N GLU A 132 4.19 6.93 4.54
CA GLU A 132 3.78 6.35 3.27
C GLU A 132 4.17 4.87 3.14
N ALA A 133 5.08 4.38 4.02
CA ALA A 133 5.55 3.00 3.96
C ALA A 133 4.79 2.09 4.93
N TYR A 134 4.44 0.91 4.46
CA TYR A 134 3.96 -0.21 5.26
C TYR A 134 4.97 -1.35 5.17
N GLY A 135 5.65 -1.63 6.28
CA GLY A 135 6.73 -2.61 6.35
C GLY A 135 6.23 -4.02 6.65
N LEU A 136 6.68 -4.99 5.88
CA LEU A 136 6.40 -6.42 6.08
C LEU A 136 7.69 -7.15 6.41
N TRP A 137 7.68 -7.93 7.48
CA TRP A 137 8.74 -8.89 7.75
C TRP A 137 8.17 -10.30 7.62
N LEU A 138 8.80 -11.13 6.86
CA LEU A 138 8.52 -12.46 6.34
C LEU A 138 7.93 -12.45 4.93
N TYR A 139 8.25 -13.51 4.25
CA TYR A 139 7.73 -13.93 2.94
C TYR A 139 6.70 -15.03 3.18
N GLY A 140 5.90 -15.32 2.16
CA GLY A 140 4.93 -16.41 2.20
C GLY A 140 5.20 -17.44 1.13
N LYS A 141 5.06 -18.72 1.47
CA LYS A 141 5.23 -19.84 0.54
C LYS A 141 3.88 -20.34 0.05
N ILE A 142 3.70 -20.44 -1.25
CA ILE A 142 2.53 -21.03 -1.89
C ILE A 142 3.03 -22.16 -2.78
N GLY A 143 2.78 -23.41 -2.39
CA GLY A 143 3.39 -24.57 -3.02
C GLY A 143 4.92 -24.51 -2.88
N SER A 144 5.64 -24.51 -4.01
CA SER A 144 7.11 -24.41 -4.05
C SER A 144 7.62 -22.97 -4.24
N THR A 145 6.73 -21.99 -4.43
CA THR A 145 7.11 -20.61 -4.77
C THR A 145 7.06 -19.72 -3.54
N ILE A 146 8.07 -18.88 -3.37
CA ILE A 146 8.18 -17.90 -2.30
C ILE A 146 7.76 -16.52 -2.87
N TYR A 147 6.79 -15.89 -2.22
CA TYR A 147 6.28 -14.56 -2.56
C TYR A 147 6.70 -13.55 -1.50
N SER A 148 7.00 -12.33 -1.93
CA SER A 148 7.29 -11.22 -1.02
C SER A 148 6.12 -10.92 -0.10
N GLY A 149 6.39 -10.62 1.16
CA GLY A 149 5.39 -10.20 2.13
C GLY A 149 4.63 -8.97 1.66
N SER A 150 5.33 -7.98 1.08
CA SER A 150 4.74 -6.78 0.51
C SER A 150 3.69 -7.06 -0.56
N SER A 151 3.94 -8.04 -1.45
CA SER A 151 2.97 -8.43 -2.49
C SER A 151 1.74 -9.12 -1.91
N LEU A 152 1.92 -10.01 -0.94
CA LEU A 152 0.83 -10.73 -0.28
C LEU A 152 -0.05 -9.77 0.54
N ALA A 153 0.56 -8.87 1.28
CA ALA A 153 -0.19 -7.88 2.05
C ALA A 153 -0.90 -6.85 1.17
N ALA A 154 -0.31 -6.48 0.02
CA ALA A 154 -0.99 -5.62 -0.95
C ALA A 154 -2.21 -6.33 -1.56
N ALA A 155 -2.10 -7.61 -1.89
CA ALA A 155 -3.24 -8.41 -2.35
C ALA A 155 -4.34 -8.49 -1.28
N ALA A 156 -3.96 -8.72 -0.01
CA ALA A 156 -4.89 -8.72 1.11
C ALA A 156 -5.58 -7.35 1.29
N ALA A 157 -4.83 -6.25 1.15
CA ALA A 157 -5.39 -4.90 1.25
C ALA A 157 -6.41 -4.62 0.13
N VAL A 158 -6.08 -4.95 -1.12
CA VAL A 158 -6.99 -4.74 -2.27
C VAL A 158 -8.21 -5.64 -2.18
N TYR A 159 -8.03 -6.90 -1.75
CA TYR A 159 -9.16 -7.80 -1.50
C TYR A 159 -10.08 -7.22 -0.43
N ASN A 160 -9.52 -6.74 0.68
CA ASN A 160 -10.30 -6.14 1.75
C ASN A 160 -11.05 -4.88 1.28
N ASP A 161 -10.39 -4.01 0.49
CA ASP A 161 -11.04 -2.82 -0.08
C ASP A 161 -12.28 -3.19 -0.91
N SER A 162 -12.21 -4.29 -1.68
CA SER A 162 -13.35 -4.75 -2.49
C SER A 162 -14.58 -5.14 -1.67
N LEU A 163 -14.39 -5.50 -0.40
CA LEU A 163 -15.49 -5.79 0.53
C LEU A 163 -16.17 -4.52 1.06
N TYR A 164 -15.51 -3.36 0.92
CA TYR A 164 -15.97 -2.06 1.40
C TYR A 164 -16.21 -1.06 0.26
N ASN A 165 -16.76 -1.53 -0.86
CA ASN A 165 -17.07 -0.72 -2.06
C ASN A 165 -15.83 0.04 -2.59
N ASP A 166 -14.69 -0.65 -2.68
CA ASP A 166 -13.40 -0.10 -3.11
C ASP A 166 -12.89 1.08 -2.27
N THR A 167 -13.42 1.21 -1.05
CA THR A 167 -13.00 2.26 -0.11
C THR A 167 -11.95 1.72 0.84
N PRO A 168 -10.72 2.28 0.90
CA PRO A 168 -9.61 1.75 1.69
C PRO A 168 -9.67 2.19 3.16
N ASN A 169 -10.82 2.00 3.83
CA ASN A 169 -11.04 2.36 5.23
C ASN A 169 -10.75 1.23 6.22
N ALA A 170 -10.57 0.00 5.75
CA ALA A 170 -10.28 -1.14 6.58
C ALA A 170 -8.80 -1.56 6.49
N SER A 171 -8.29 -2.12 7.60
CA SER A 171 -6.91 -2.61 7.67
C SER A 171 -6.76 -3.95 6.96
N PRO A 172 -5.61 -4.22 6.30
CA PRO A 172 -5.28 -5.56 5.82
C PRO A 172 -4.94 -6.53 6.96
N SER A 173 -4.77 -6.05 8.19
CA SER A 173 -4.51 -6.91 9.35
C SER A 173 -5.68 -7.85 9.59
N ASN A 174 -5.37 -9.09 9.97
CA ASN A 174 -6.32 -10.18 10.17
C ASN A 174 -7.06 -10.64 8.89
N VAL A 175 -6.59 -10.21 7.72
CA VAL A 175 -7.06 -10.73 6.42
C VAL A 175 -6.27 -11.99 6.07
N SER A 176 -6.99 -13.06 5.72
CA SER A 176 -6.40 -14.35 5.35
C SER A 176 -5.58 -14.23 4.06
N VAL A 177 -4.44 -14.92 4.03
CA VAL A 177 -3.56 -15.05 2.86
C VAL A 177 -3.34 -16.53 2.54
N PRO A 178 -3.34 -16.95 1.26
CA PRO A 178 -3.31 -18.35 0.87
C PRO A 178 -1.90 -18.93 0.91
N ILE A 179 -1.14 -18.71 1.98
CA ILE A 179 0.22 -19.25 2.14
C ILE A 179 0.21 -20.54 2.95
N SER A 180 1.07 -21.47 2.59
CA SER A 180 1.26 -22.73 3.31
C SER A 180 2.17 -22.57 4.53
N SER A 181 3.13 -21.63 4.46
CA SER A 181 4.00 -21.25 5.58
C SER A 181 4.53 -19.84 5.40
N ALA A 182 4.78 -19.17 6.53
CA ALA A 182 5.57 -17.95 6.57
C ALA A 182 7.07 -18.33 6.64
N CYS A 183 7.91 -17.60 5.91
CA CYS A 183 9.32 -17.92 5.81
C CYS A 183 10.20 -16.68 5.63
N LEU A 184 11.49 -16.83 5.85
CA LEU A 184 12.50 -15.87 5.44
C LEU A 184 12.67 -15.90 3.90
N GLU A 185 13.41 -14.96 3.37
CA GLU A 185 13.68 -14.86 1.92
C GLU A 185 14.29 -16.14 1.31
N ASP A 186 15.11 -16.86 2.09
CA ASP A 186 15.75 -18.12 1.68
C ASP A 186 14.85 -19.35 1.80
N GLY A 187 13.59 -19.17 2.23
CA GLY A 187 12.61 -20.24 2.42
C GLY A 187 12.67 -20.93 3.77
N THR A 188 13.54 -20.49 4.69
CA THR A 188 13.55 -20.98 6.08
C THR A 188 12.22 -20.63 6.74
N GLU A 189 11.48 -21.64 7.17
CA GLU A 189 10.17 -21.44 7.79
C GLU A 189 10.31 -20.77 9.16
N VAL A 190 9.40 -19.82 9.42
CA VAL A 190 9.30 -19.10 10.68
C VAL A 190 7.86 -19.17 11.16
N LEU A 191 7.65 -19.78 12.31
CA LEU A 191 6.35 -19.78 12.97
C LEU A 191 6.34 -18.66 14.01
N MET A 192 5.37 -17.77 13.89
CA MET A 192 5.17 -16.67 14.82
C MET A 192 3.82 -16.81 15.50
N ASP A 193 3.80 -16.53 16.79
CA ASP A 193 2.59 -16.36 17.57
C ASP A 193 2.17 -14.87 17.61
N GLN A 194 1.03 -14.62 18.25
CA GLN A 194 0.47 -13.28 18.35
C GLN A 194 1.34 -12.34 19.20
N GLU A 195 1.98 -12.86 20.25
CA GLU A 195 2.84 -12.05 21.13
C GLU A 195 4.07 -11.53 20.36
N GLN A 196 4.75 -12.41 19.64
CA GLN A 196 5.88 -12.04 18.78
C GLN A 196 5.45 -11.08 17.66
N GLY A 197 4.28 -11.31 17.05
CA GLY A 197 3.69 -10.40 16.07
C GLY A 197 3.42 -9.01 16.63
N ASN A 198 2.93 -8.93 17.88
CA ASN A 198 2.69 -7.65 18.55
C ASN A 198 3.98 -6.88 18.82
N VAL A 199 5.09 -7.56 19.16
CA VAL A 199 6.40 -6.91 19.29
C VAL A 199 6.82 -6.22 17.99
N LEU A 200 6.54 -6.82 16.82
CA LEU A 200 6.80 -6.19 15.52
C LEU A 200 5.86 -5.01 15.27
N ASN A 201 4.58 -5.16 15.60
CA ASN A 201 3.59 -4.09 15.43
C ASN A 201 3.93 -2.85 16.29
N GLU A 202 4.47 -3.03 17.50
CA GLU A 202 4.99 -1.93 18.33
C GLU A 202 6.13 -1.18 17.65
N GLN A 203 6.76 -1.76 16.66
CA GLN A 203 7.81 -1.13 15.86
C GLN A 203 7.31 -0.66 14.48
N GLY A 204 6.00 -0.71 14.22
CA GLY A 204 5.41 -0.33 12.94
C GLY A 204 5.85 -1.25 11.80
N VAL A 205 5.90 -2.55 12.06
CA VAL A 205 6.17 -3.60 11.08
C VAL A 205 5.09 -4.68 11.20
N ALA A 206 4.48 -5.02 10.09
CA ALA A 206 3.52 -6.12 10.00
C ALA A 206 4.24 -7.44 9.67
N THR A 207 3.54 -8.54 9.92
CA THR A 207 4.03 -9.89 9.67
C THR A 207 2.90 -10.82 9.29
N PHE A 208 3.17 -12.11 9.21
CA PHE A 208 2.16 -13.16 9.10
C PHE A 208 2.16 -14.00 10.37
N ILE A 209 0.97 -14.21 10.94
CA ILE A 209 0.74 -15.16 12.03
C ILE A 209 -0.30 -16.18 11.60
N ARG A 210 -0.34 -17.30 12.31
CA ARG A 210 -1.36 -18.32 12.09
C ARG A 210 -2.47 -18.20 13.12
N SER A 211 -3.68 -17.89 12.66
CA SER A 211 -4.91 -17.81 13.46
C SER A 211 -6.02 -18.62 12.75
N GLY A 212 -5.92 -19.97 12.82
CA GLY A 212 -6.62 -20.85 11.90
C GLY A 212 -5.89 -20.94 10.57
N ASP A 213 -6.10 -19.97 9.70
CA ASP A 213 -5.31 -19.72 8.50
C ASP A 213 -4.14 -18.75 8.79
N PHE A 214 -3.27 -18.55 7.80
CA PHE A 214 -2.31 -17.47 7.87
C PHE A 214 -2.99 -16.14 7.56
N VAL A 215 -2.75 -15.15 8.40
CA VAL A 215 -3.28 -13.80 8.25
C VAL A 215 -2.16 -12.75 8.28
N VAL A 216 -2.38 -11.63 7.61
CA VAL A 216 -1.57 -10.44 7.81
C VAL A 216 -1.77 -9.94 9.24
N TRP A 217 -0.72 -9.53 9.94
CA TRP A 217 -0.80 -9.05 11.31
C TRP A 217 -0.04 -7.76 11.50
N GLY A 218 -0.75 -6.65 11.62
CA GLY A 218 -0.24 -5.28 11.83
C GLY A 218 -1.08 -4.23 11.13
N ASN A 219 -1.21 -3.07 11.77
CA ASN A 219 -2.02 -1.94 11.31
C ASN A 219 -1.19 -0.70 11.04
N GLU A 220 0.03 -0.64 11.57
CA GLU A 220 0.83 0.56 11.64
C GLU A 220 1.69 0.75 10.40
N THR A 221 1.84 2.01 10.00
CA THR A 221 2.84 2.42 9.01
C THR A 221 4.24 2.45 9.64
N CYS A 222 5.25 2.53 8.79
CA CYS A 222 6.65 2.56 9.25
C CYS A 222 7.04 3.81 10.05
N CYS A 223 6.23 4.86 10.09
CA CYS A 223 6.51 6.02 10.94
C CYS A 223 6.31 5.75 12.43
N TYR A 224 5.53 4.72 12.77
CA TYR A 224 5.33 4.29 14.15
C TYR A 224 6.59 3.60 14.68
N PRO A 225 6.99 3.73 15.98
CA PRO A 225 6.31 4.51 17.03
C PRO A 225 6.74 6.00 17.11
N LYS A 226 7.60 6.51 16.23
CA LYS A 226 8.07 7.91 16.30
C LYS A 226 6.96 8.92 16.04
N ASN A 227 6.02 8.60 15.18
CA ASN A 227 4.81 9.37 14.93
C ASN A 227 3.59 8.52 15.31
N THR A 228 2.80 9.01 16.25
CA THR A 228 1.60 8.36 16.78
C THR A 228 0.30 9.05 16.35
N ASP A 229 0.38 10.09 15.51
CA ASP A 229 -0.81 10.72 14.93
C ASP A 229 -1.61 9.65 14.15
N PRO A 230 -2.87 9.39 14.52
CA PRO A 230 -3.69 8.36 13.86
C PRO A 230 -3.74 8.47 12.33
N LYS A 231 -3.69 9.69 11.81
CA LYS A 231 -3.68 9.98 10.37
C LYS A 231 -2.44 9.42 9.66
N ASP A 232 -1.31 9.34 10.36
CA ASP A 232 -0.03 8.90 9.81
C ASP A 232 0.34 7.49 10.28
N ALA A 233 -0.02 7.16 11.52
CA ALA A 233 0.35 5.90 12.16
C ALA A 233 -0.45 4.69 11.64
N PHE A 234 -1.76 4.86 11.36
CA PHE A 234 -2.57 3.75 10.87
C PHE A 234 -2.65 3.72 9.34
N LEU A 235 -2.31 2.58 8.76
CA LEU A 235 -2.31 2.39 7.30
C LEU A 235 -3.67 2.66 6.67
N CYS A 236 -4.77 2.10 7.22
CA CYS A 236 -6.11 2.30 6.68
C CYS A 236 -6.53 3.76 6.74
N VAL A 237 -6.26 4.46 7.84
CA VAL A 237 -6.53 5.89 7.98
C VAL A 237 -5.73 6.68 6.94
N ARG A 238 -4.42 6.41 6.80
CA ARG A 238 -3.57 7.07 5.79
C ARG A 238 -4.09 6.83 4.37
N ARG A 239 -4.45 5.59 4.04
CA ARG A 239 -5.00 5.23 2.73
C ARG A 239 -6.34 5.92 2.46
N PHE A 240 -7.21 6.02 3.47
CA PHE A 240 -8.47 6.73 3.33
C PHE A 240 -8.27 8.23 3.07
N PHE A 241 -7.31 8.87 3.76
CA PHE A 241 -6.96 10.27 3.46
C PHE A 241 -6.46 10.45 2.03
N ASN A 242 -5.62 9.55 1.53
CA ASN A 242 -5.14 9.59 0.14
C ASN A 242 -6.29 9.38 -0.85
N HIS A 243 -7.19 8.43 -0.57
CA HIS A 243 -8.39 8.17 -1.38
C HIS A 243 -9.33 9.38 -1.44
N SER A 244 -9.65 9.96 -0.29
CA SER A 244 -10.49 11.16 -0.19
C SER A 244 -9.89 12.33 -0.95
N TRP A 245 -8.58 12.56 -0.79
CA TRP A 245 -7.87 13.60 -1.54
C TRP A 245 -7.87 13.35 -3.05
N THR A 246 -7.59 12.13 -3.48
CA THR A 246 -7.62 11.74 -4.90
C THR A 246 -9.00 11.96 -5.51
N SER A 247 -10.06 11.54 -4.82
CA SER A 247 -11.45 11.76 -5.24
C SER A 247 -11.75 13.27 -5.38
N PHE A 248 -11.36 14.08 -4.39
CA PHE A 248 -11.53 15.52 -4.45
C PHE A 248 -10.82 16.14 -5.67
N VAL A 249 -9.59 15.76 -5.95
CA VAL A 249 -8.83 16.26 -7.11
C VAL A 249 -9.52 15.89 -8.42
N LEU A 250 -9.91 14.62 -8.58
CA LEU A 250 -10.54 14.13 -9.81
C LEU A 250 -11.90 14.80 -10.06
N ASP A 251 -12.73 14.96 -9.04
CA ASP A 251 -14.06 15.57 -9.14
C ASP A 251 -14.00 17.08 -9.45
N ASN A 252 -12.88 17.72 -9.14
CA ASN A 252 -12.74 19.16 -9.30
C ASN A 252 -11.76 19.59 -10.39
N MET A 253 -11.01 18.66 -10.99
CA MET A 253 -10.00 18.95 -12.02
C MET A 253 -10.61 19.72 -13.22
N SER A 254 -11.81 19.36 -13.65
CA SER A 254 -12.51 20.03 -14.76
C SER A 254 -13.00 21.46 -14.43
N LYS A 255 -12.94 21.87 -13.16
CA LYS A 255 -13.35 23.21 -12.70
C LYS A 255 -12.19 24.20 -12.71
N LEU A 256 -10.96 23.73 -12.84
CA LEU A 256 -9.78 24.60 -13.01
C LEU A 256 -9.94 25.47 -14.26
N ASP A 257 -9.36 26.65 -14.24
CA ASP A 257 -9.42 27.67 -15.31
C ASP A 257 -10.82 28.16 -15.64
N LYS A 258 -11.82 27.82 -14.82
CA LYS A 258 -13.18 28.36 -14.95
C LYS A 258 -13.37 29.57 -14.02
N PRO A 259 -14.25 30.54 -14.37
CA PRO A 259 -14.52 31.67 -13.51
C PRO A 259 -14.92 31.25 -12.09
N MET A 260 -14.18 31.76 -11.10
CA MET A 260 -14.40 31.49 -9.69
C MET A 260 -15.54 32.40 -9.18
N ASN A 261 -16.71 31.84 -8.98
CA ASN A 261 -17.87 32.55 -8.44
C ASN A 261 -18.49 31.80 -7.25
N LYS A 262 -19.26 32.52 -6.43
CA LYS A 262 -19.87 31.99 -5.20
C LYS A 262 -20.64 30.68 -5.43
N LYS A 263 -21.41 30.59 -6.54
CA LYS A 263 -22.22 29.41 -6.84
C LYS A 263 -21.34 28.15 -7.08
N ARG A 264 -20.23 28.30 -7.81
CA ARG A 264 -19.31 27.19 -8.05
C ARG A 264 -18.59 26.75 -6.78
N LEU A 265 -18.12 27.72 -5.97
CA LEU A 265 -17.48 27.43 -4.70
C LEU A 265 -18.44 26.70 -3.75
N GLN A 266 -19.68 27.16 -3.66
CA GLN A 266 -20.72 26.50 -2.84
C GLN A 266 -21.01 25.10 -3.38
N SER A 267 -21.10 24.90 -4.69
CA SER A 267 -21.32 23.58 -5.29
C SER A 267 -20.21 22.59 -4.98
N ILE A 268 -18.94 23.03 -4.85
CA ILE A 268 -17.83 22.17 -4.43
C ILE A 268 -18.04 21.71 -2.98
N ILE A 269 -18.34 22.67 -2.09
CA ILE A 269 -18.59 22.39 -0.67
C ILE A 269 -19.78 21.44 -0.51
N ASP A 270 -20.88 21.70 -1.20
CA ASP A 270 -22.11 20.89 -1.10
C ASP A 270 -21.88 19.46 -1.62
N SER A 271 -21.15 19.30 -2.74
CA SER A 271 -20.81 17.99 -3.28
C SER A 271 -19.95 17.17 -2.31
N GLU A 272 -18.93 17.81 -1.71
CA GLU A 272 -18.07 17.10 -0.76
C GLU A 272 -18.79 16.77 0.54
N ASN A 273 -19.66 17.67 1.04
CA ASN A 273 -20.47 17.39 2.23
C ASN A 273 -21.51 16.29 1.97
N MET A 274 -22.08 16.21 0.77
CA MET A 274 -22.97 15.11 0.38
C MET A 274 -22.20 13.77 0.37
N LYS A 275 -21.01 13.72 -0.22
CA LYS A 275 -20.11 12.55 -0.16
C LYS A 275 -19.77 12.18 1.28
N GLY A 276 -19.44 13.18 2.10
CA GLY A 276 -19.17 13.00 3.53
C GLY A 276 -20.35 12.40 4.28
N SER A 277 -21.58 12.81 3.96
CA SER A 277 -22.79 12.24 4.56
C SER A 277 -22.93 10.74 4.25
N VAL A 278 -22.53 10.30 3.05
CA VAL A 278 -22.49 8.88 2.70
C VAL A 278 -21.45 8.14 3.55
N TYR A 279 -20.23 8.68 3.66
CA TYR A 279 -19.19 8.05 4.48
C TYR A 279 -19.57 7.94 5.97
N VAL A 280 -20.30 8.93 6.51
CA VAL A 280 -20.78 8.86 7.89
C VAL A 280 -21.91 7.85 8.03
N SER A 281 -22.88 7.83 7.10
CA SER A 281 -24.02 6.90 7.14
C SER A 281 -23.65 5.44 6.92
N THR A 282 -22.53 5.19 6.22
CA THR A 282 -21.97 3.84 6.00
C THR A 282 -20.87 3.47 7.02
N GLU A 283 -20.73 4.25 8.08
CA GLU A 283 -19.76 4.00 9.16
C GLU A 283 -18.29 3.90 8.71
N VAL A 284 -17.94 4.58 7.62
CA VAL A 284 -16.56 4.71 7.15
C VAL A 284 -15.79 5.72 8.01
N CYS A 285 -16.45 6.80 8.42
CA CYS A 285 -15.88 7.79 9.32
C CYS A 285 -16.91 8.36 10.30
N ALA A 286 -16.42 8.79 11.46
CA ALA A 286 -17.25 9.42 12.49
C ALA A 286 -17.72 10.83 12.08
N SER A 287 -16.92 11.54 11.28
CA SER A 287 -17.25 12.85 10.74
C SER A 287 -16.54 13.12 9.42
N TYR A 288 -17.22 13.86 8.54
CA TYR A 288 -16.64 14.36 7.30
C TYR A 288 -17.37 15.65 6.91
N SER A 289 -16.63 16.73 6.77
CA SER A 289 -17.20 18.01 6.35
C SER A 289 -16.18 18.91 5.69
N MET A 290 -16.64 19.76 4.78
CA MET A 290 -15.82 20.75 4.09
C MET A 290 -16.44 22.14 4.26
N LYS A 291 -15.59 23.13 4.43
CA LYS A 291 -15.95 24.55 4.45
C LYS A 291 -14.88 25.40 3.78
N ALA A 292 -15.20 26.63 3.46
CA ALA A 292 -14.21 27.62 3.06
C ALA A 292 -13.18 27.84 4.19
N ASP A 293 -11.91 28.00 3.84
CA ASP A 293 -10.86 28.34 4.79
C ASP A 293 -10.75 29.87 4.90
N PRO A 294 -11.26 30.51 5.97
CA PRO A 294 -11.29 31.96 6.07
C PRO A 294 -9.88 32.56 6.22
N ASP A 295 -8.94 31.81 6.79
CA ASP A 295 -7.59 32.34 7.08
C ASP A 295 -6.70 32.34 5.82
N ARG A 296 -6.94 31.44 4.90
CA ARG A 296 -6.19 31.33 3.64
C ARG A 296 -6.84 32.09 2.48
N ASN A 297 -8.14 32.34 2.51
CA ASN A 297 -8.87 33.04 1.44
C ASN A 297 -8.78 34.56 1.62
N THR A 298 -7.56 35.10 1.69
CA THR A 298 -7.33 36.56 1.75
C THR A 298 -7.68 37.20 0.41
N THR A 299 -7.92 38.55 0.42
CA THR A 299 -8.19 39.28 -0.81
C THR A 299 -7.09 39.09 -1.87
N ALA A 300 -5.82 39.02 -1.45
CA ALA A 300 -4.68 38.80 -2.36
C ALA A 300 -4.77 37.42 -3.05
N GLU A 301 -5.04 36.37 -2.29
CA GLU A 301 -5.19 34.99 -2.82
C GLU A 301 -6.39 34.90 -3.77
N LEU A 302 -7.52 35.52 -3.40
CA LEU A 302 -8.72 35.52 -4.24
C LEU A 302 -8.49 36.26 -5.57
N VAL A 303 -7.79 37.39 -5.55
CA VAL A 303 -7.42 38.12 -6.77
C VAL A 303 -6.45 37.33 -7.63
N ALA A 304 -5.56 36.54 -7.00
CA ALA A 304 -4.64 35.64 -7.71
C ALA A 304 -5.35 34.38 -8.26
N GLY A 305 -6.64 34.19 -7.99
CA GLY A 305 -7.40 33.02 -8.45
C GLY A 305 -7.25 31.80 -7.56
N HIS A 306 -6.67 31.96 -6.37
CA HIS A 306 -6.49 30.86 -5.41
C HIS A 306 -7.67 30.83 -4.43
N TYR A 307 -8.22 29.62 -4.21
CA TYR A 307 -9.25 29.39 -3.23
C TYR A 307 -8.96 28.14 -2.41
N SER A 308 -9.01 28.28 -1.09
CA SER A 308 -8.69 27.23 -0.14
C SER A 308 -9.94 26.75 0.58
N PHE A 309 -10.04 25.43 0.70
CA PHE A 309 -11.05 24.76 1.51
C PHE A 309 -10.38 24.13 2.74
N TYR A 310 -11.14 24.01 3.81
CA TYR A 310 -10.77 23.26 5.00
C TYR A 310 -11.69 22.05 5.12
N GLN A 311 -11.08 20.86 5.11
CA GLN A 311 -11.79 19.60 5.21
C GLN A 311 -11.50 18.93 6.55
N PHE A 312 -12.54 18.56 7.27
CA PHE A 312 -12.47 17.74 8.47
C PHE A 312 -12.87 16.33 8.11
N CYS A 313 -12.05 15.36 8.50
CA CYS A 313 -12.31 13.96 8.25
C CYS A 313 -11.77 13.14 9.42
N THR A 314 -12.61 12.28 9.99
CA THR A 314 -12.27 11.44 11.14
C THR A 314 -12.66 9.99 10.82
N PRO A 315 -11.82 9.23 10.07
CA PRO A 315 -12.03 7.80 9.87
C PRO A 315 -11.97 7.06 11.20
N PHE A 316 -12.67 5.92 11.32
CA PHE A 316 -12.54 5.08 12.50
C PHE A 316 -11.18 4.40 12.52
N PRO A 317 -10.43 4.48 13.64
CA PRO A 317 -9.19 3.73 13.78
C PRO A 317 -9.50 2.23 13.96
N PRO A 318 -8.58 1.33 13.56
CA PRO A 318 -8.75 -0.09 13.81
C PRO A 318 -8.67 -0.41 15.31
N PHE A 319 -9.35 -1.48 15.75
CA PHE A 319 -9.16 -2.01 17.09
C PHE A 319 -7.74 -2.56 17.26
N LYS A 320 -6.96 -1.98 18.17
CA LYS A 320 -5.64 -2.51 18.55
C LYS A 320 -5.72 -3.52 19.68
N GLN A 321 -6.66 -3.33 20.59
CA GLN A 321 -6.80 -4.16 21.77
C GLN A 321 -8.25 -4.19 22.23
N ILE A 322 -8.71 -5.36 22.60
CA ILE A 322 -10.01 -5.58 23.22
C ILE A 322 -9.74 -6.24 24.57
N ASN A 323 -10.13 -5.56 25.66
CA ASN A 323 -9.99 -6.08 27.01
C ASN A 323 -11.35 -6.52 27.54
N ASN A 324 -11.41 -7.68 28.17
CA ASN A 324 -12.58 -8.17 28.87
C ASN A 324 -12.18 -8.60 30.29
N THR A 325 -12.84 -8.06 31.30
CA THR A 325 -12.69 -8.47 32.69
C THR A 325 -13.87 -9.36 33.06
N MET A 326 -13.60 -10.58 33.49
CA MET A 326 -14.62 -11.51 33.94
C MET A 326 -14.55 -11.63 35.47
N GLU A 327 -15.68 -11.42 36.11
CA GLU A 327 -15.83 -11.61 37.56
C GLU A 327 -16.82 -12.76 37.83
N TYR A 328 -16.54 -13.53 38.87
CA TYR A 328 -17.43 -14.55 39.34
C TYR A 328 -18.47 -13.97 40.32
N GLU A 329 -19.75 -13.94 39.91
CA GLU A 329 -20.84 -13.43 40.73
C GLU A 329 -21.44 -14.53 41.59
N ALA A 330 -20.92 -14.68 42.82
CA ALA A 330 -21.36 -15.72 43.74
C ALA A 330 -22.85 -15.58 44.15
N GLY A 331 -23.37 -14.36 44.17
CA GLY A 331 -24.77 -14.08 44.48
C GLY A 331 -25.75 -14.66 43.45
N ALA A 332 -25.38 -14.68 42.19
CA ALA A 332 -26.18 -15.27 41.13
C ALA A 332 -26.32 -16.79 41.30
N LEU A 333 -25.27 -17.49 41.78
CA LEU A 333 -25.34 -18.90 42.07
C LEU A 333 -26.31 -19.18 43.24
N THR A 334 -26.23 -18.40 44.32
CA THR A 334 -27.13 -18.53 45.47
C THR A 334 -28.58 -18.30 45.05
N SER A 335 -28.85 -17.28 44.24
CA SER A 335 -30.18 -16.99 43.71
C SER A 335 -30.74 -18.11 42.81
N ALA A 336 -29.88 -18.71 41.98
CA ALA A 336 -30.25 -19.79 41.08
C ALA A 336 -30.55 -21.12 41.80
N LEU A 337 -29.92 -21.33 42.96
CA LEU A 337 -30.10 -22.55 43.78
C LEU A 337 -31.14 -22.38 44.93
N SER A 338 -31.69 -21.18 45.13
CA SER A 338 -32.76 -20.91 46.07
C SER A 338 -34.07 -21.51 45.54
N LEU A 339 -34.69 -22.47 46.33
CA LEU A 339 -35.98 -23.06 46.05
C LEU A 339 -37.14 -22.19 46.56
#